data_dbdf777da16bc244d686aca0925d8917
#
_entry.id   dbdf777da16bc244d686aca0925d8917
#
_cell.length_a   1.000
_cell.length_b   1.000
_cell.length_c   1.000
_cell.angle_alpha   90.00
_cell.angle_beta   90.00
_cell.angle_gamma   90.00
#
_symmetry.space_group_name_H-M   'P 1'
#
loop_
_entity.id
_entity.type
_entity.pdbx_description
1 polymer ?
#
loop_
_entity_poly.entity_id
_entity_poly.type
_entity_poly.pdbx_seq_one_letter_code
_entity_poly.pdbx_strand_id
1 'polypeptide(L)'
;TATHWKVEEAYKTVEMMVDMFQGPGSLARMIDEAAERDPGIHVKEDIIDQLDGRVQLVSATGSSTNLAEANDILVAVGCKDTAKMTQLLATVAATPGFPGVERDLNGTKVYELELGSGAGKVALTAANNMLLIGIGGGQLEMAVRGTSDVRPLSETPAFQAVAKNFPENARLVGFSKPSESVRSMYDMLRKGDAADSFPGMDEVFSLVDFTALPEFD
;
A
#
# COMPACT_ATOMS: atom_id res chain seq x y z
N THR A 1 -7.43 4.02 -5.02
CA THR A 1 -8.41 2.92 -5.24
C THR A 1 -8.95 2.46 -3.90
N ALA A 2 -10.25 2.21 -3.82
CA ALA A 2 -10.90 1.63 -2.65
C ALA A 2 -11.79 0.45 -3.09
N THR A 3 -11.81 -0.60 -2.28
CA THR A 3 -12.63 -1.79 -2.51
C THR A 3 -13.11 -2.38 -1.18
N HIS A 4 -14.11 -3.23 -1.25
CA HIS A 4 -14.57 -4.00 -0.10
C HIS A 4 -14.51 -5.49 -0.43
N TRP A 5 -13.70 -6.22 0.34
CA TRP A 5 -13.51 -7.66 0.17
C TRP A 5 -14.35 -8.43 1.17
N LYS A 6 -14.88 -9.55 0.72
CA LYS A 6 -15.46 -10.56 1.62
C LYS A 6 -14.33 -11.41 2.16
N VAL A 7 -13.75 -10.98 3.28
CA VAL A 7 -12.51 -11.54 3.83
C VAL A 7 -12.61 -13.05 4.06
N GLU A 8 -13.73 -13.52 4.62
CA GLU A 8 -13.93 -14.96 4.86
C GLU A 8 -14.02 -15.76 3.56
N GLU A 9 -14.67 -15.23 2.51
CA GLU A 9 -14.75 -15.91 1.22
C GLU A 9 -13.36 -15.94 0.54
N ALA A 10 -12.59 -14.85 0.65
CA ALA A 10 -11.23 -14.80 0.17
C ALA A 10 -10.34 -15.81 0.90
N TYR A 11 -10.44 -15.89 2.23
CA TYR A 11 -9.71 -16.88 3.04
C TYR A 11 -10.04 -18.31 2.62
N LYS A 12 -11.33 -18.65 2.49
CA LYS A 12 -11.76 -19.98 2.02
C LYS A 12 -11.24 -20.31 0.61
N THR A 13 -11.15 -19.30 -0.25
CA THR A 13 -10.61 -19.47 -1.60
C THR A 13 -9.12 -19.81 -1.54
N VAL A 14 -8.35 -19.12 -0.70
CA VAL A 14 -6.93 -19.41 -0.48
C VAL A 14 -6.75 -20.81 0.12
N GLU A 15 -7.56 -21.17 1.12
CA GLU A 15 -7.57 -22.51 1.73
C GLU A 15 -7.79 -23.59 0.67
N MET A 16 -8.83 -23.44 -0.16
CA MET A 16 -9.13 -24.37 -1.23
C MET A 16 -7.98 -24.47 -2.24
N MET A 17 -7.35 -23.37 -2.60
CA MET A 17 -6.21 -23.37 -3.51
C MET A 17 -5.01 -24.11 -2.94
N VAL A 18 -4.63 -23.82 -1.68
CA VAL A 18 -3.50 -24.50 -1.03
C VAL A 18 -3.78 -25.99 -0.89
N ASP A 19 -4.98 -26.34 -0.47
CA ASP A 19 -5.40 -27.74 -0.32
C ASP A 19 -5.43 -28.50 -1.65
N MET A 20 -5.75 -27.83 -2.74
CA MET A 20 -5.69 -28.42 -4.10
C MET A 20 -4.26 -28.80 -4.50
N PHE A 21 -3.26 -28.00 -4.14
CA PHE A 21 -1.87 -28.23 -4.51
C PHE A 21 -1.10 -29.11 -3.51
N GLN A 22 -1.42 -29.02 -2.21
CA GLN A 22 -0.65 -29.66 -1.15
C GLN A 22 -1.43 -30.76 -0.41
N GLY A 23 -2.70 -30.95 -0.76
CA GLY A 23 -3.61 -31.93 -0.17
C GLY A 23 -4.55 -31.32 0.88
N PRO A 24 -5.67 -32.02 1.17
CA PRO A 24 -6.71 -31.51 2.08
C PRO A 24 -6.18 -31.16 3.48
N GLY A 25 -6.59 -29.99 4.00
CA GLY A 25 -6.21 -29.49 5.33
C GLY A 25 -4.77 -29.00 5.45
N SER A 26 -4.07 -28.80 4.32
CA SER A 26 -2.68 -28.35 4.34
C SER A 26 -2.53 -26.92 4.86
N LEU A 27 -3.42 -25.99 4.46
CA LEU A 27 -3.39 -24.64 5.00
C LEU A 27 -3.66 -24.63 6.51
N ALA A 28 -4.66 -25.38 6.98
CA ALA A 28 -4.98 -25.46 8.39
C ALA A 28 -3.79 -25.96 9.21
N ARG A 29 -3.13 -27.03 8.78
CA ARG A 29 -1.92 -27.55 9.44
C ARG A 29 -0.78 -26.54 9.46
N MET A 30 -0.53 -25.82 8.36
CA MET A 30 0.50 -24.79 8.30
C MET A 30 0.22 -23.64 9.27
N ILE A 31 -1.05 -23.26 9.43
CA ILE A 31 -1.50 -22.25 10.39
C ILE A 31 -1.33 -22.74 11.81
N ASP A 32 -1.73 -23.97 12.11
CA ASP A 32 -1.58 -24.58 13.44
C ASP A 32 -0.11 -24.71 13.83
N GLU A 33 0.75 -25.17 12.93
CA GLU A 33 2.20 -25.21 13.13
C GLU A 33 2.81 -23.81 13.33
N ALA A 34 2.28 -22.78 12.67
CA ALA A 34 2.71 -21.42 12.88
C ALA A 34 2.27 -20.87 14.23
N ALA A 35 1.07 -21.25 14.71
CA ALA A 35 0.55 -20.87 16.02
C ALA A 35 1.31 -21.53 17.18
N GLU A 36 1.88 -22.72 16.96
CA GLU A 36 2.73 -23.41 17.94
C GLU A 36 4.12 -22.80 18.09
N ARG A 37 4.54 -21.96 17.13
CA ARG A 37 5.83 -21.26 17.18
C ARG A 37 5.69 -19.96 17.98
N ASP A 38 6.75 -19.54 18.63
CA ASP A 38 6.83 -18.21 19.24
C ASP A 38 6.78 -17.13 18.12
N PRO A 39 5.84 -16.16 18.18
CA PRO A 39 5.01 -15.70 19.31
C PRO A 39 3.59 -16.30 19.40
N GLY A 40 3.30 -17.39 18.76
CA GLY A 40 2.00 -18.06 18.91
C GLY A 40 0.83 -17.28 18.28
N ILE A 41 0.95 -16.86 17.01
CA ILE A 41 -0.08 -16.09 16.31
C ILE A 41 -1.08 -17.03 15.65
N HIS A 42 -2.34 -16.89 16.02
CA HIS A 42 -3.45 -17.57 15.37
C HIS A 42 -3.95 -16.74 14.19
N VAL A 43 -3.49 -17.08 12.98
CA VAL A 43 -3.71 -16.28 11.76
C VAL A 43 -5.20 -15.97 11.54
N LYS A 44 -6.08 -16.94 11.79
CA LYS A 44 -7.51 -16.75 11.59
C LYS A 44 -8.09 -15.76 12.60
N GLU A 45 -7.90 -15.99 13.89
CA GLU A 45 -8.48 -15.23 14.99
C GLU A 45 -7.83 -13.86 15.14
N ASP A 46 -6.49 -13.81 15.03
CA ASP A 46 -5.72 -12.61 15.32
C ASP A 46 -5.61 -11.67 14.10
N ILE A 47 -5.74 -12.19 12.87
CA ILE A 47 -5.62 -11.41 11.65
C ILE A 47 -6.94 -11.41 10.88
N ILE A 48 -7.37 -12.56 10.32
CA ILE A 48 -8.48 -12.63 9.38
C ILE A 48 -9.78 -12.15 9.99
N ASP A 49 -10.11 -12.62 11.19
CA ASP A 49 -11.34 -12.26 11.89
C ASP A 49 -11.33 -10.80 12.40
N GLN A 50 -10.16 -10.17 12.46
CA GLN A 50 -10.03 -8.74 12.81
C GLN A 50 -10.22 -7.80 11.62
N LEU A 51 -10.17 -8.29 10.39
CA LEU A 51 -10.37 -7.47 9.20
C LEU A 51 -11.87 -7.24 8.93
N ASP A 52 -12.22 -6.04 8.47
CA ASP A 52 -13.60 -5.67 8.12
C ASP A 52 -13.89 -5.67 6.62
N GLY A 53 -12.88 -5.96 5.81
CA GLY A 53 -12.98 -6.07 4.36
C GLY A 53 -12.72 -4.78 3.58
N ARG A 54 -12.65 -3.61 4.22
CA ARG A 54 -12.27 -2.38 3.53
C ARG A 54 -10.81 -2.43 3.13
N VAL A 55 -10.52 -2.16 1.87
CA VAL A 55 -9.14 -2.06 1.36
C VAL A 55 -9.02 -0.78 0.56
N GLN A 56 -8.01 0.01 0.88
CA GLN A 56 -7.68 1.23 0.15
C GLN A 56 -6.24 1.17 -0.31
N LEU A 57 -6.00 1.56 -1.55
CA LEU A 57 -4.68 1.73 -2.13
C LEU A 57 -4.54 3.20 -2.51
N VAL A 58 -3.56 3.85 -1.92
CA VAL A 58 -3.14 5.21 -2.27
C VAL A 58 -1.75 5.14 -2.84
N SER A 59 -1.53 5.79 -3.96
CA SER A 59 -0.19 5.94 -4.52
C SER A 59 0.03 7.42 -4.87
N ALA A 60 1.21 7.90 -4.55
CA ALA A 60 1.69 9.19 -5.00
C ALA A 60 2.99 8.98 -5.77
N THR A 61 3.08 9.63 -6.92
CA THR A 61 4.34 9.67 -7.68
C THR A 61 5.15 10.84 -7.13
N GLY A 62 6.26 10.53 -6.50
CA GLY A 62 7.22 11.54 -6.02
C GLY A 62 8.00 12.13 -7.19
N SER A 63 8.65 13.27 -6.92
CA SER A 63 9.57 13.92 -7.87
C SER A 63 10.97 13.31 -7.90
N SER A 64 11.18 12.15 -7.25
CA SER A 64 12.48 11.48 -7.24
C SER A 64 12.75 10.78 -8.56
N THR A 65 13.96 10.92 -9.06
CA THR A 65 14.47 10.18 -10.23
C THR A 65 14.72 8.69 -9.92
N ASN A 66 14.70 8.31 -8.65
CA ASN A 66 14.79 6.93 -8.22
C ASN A 66 13.40 6.31 -8.15
N LEU A 67 13.08 5.35 -9.01
CA LEU A 67 11.79 4.67 -9.07
C LEU A 67 11.38 4.01 -7.73
N ALA A 68 12.33 3.56 -6.93
CA ALA A 68 12.07 2.98 -5.61
C ALA A 68 11.64 4.05 -4.58
N GLU A 69 12.10 5.30 -4.74
CA GLU A 69 11.72 6.46 -3.92
C GLU A 69 10.57 7.26 -4.54
N ALA A 70 10.36 7.11 -5.86
CA ALA A 70 9.31 7.81 -6.59
C ALA A 70 7.91 7.24 -6.33
N ASN A 71 7.81 5.98 -5.88
CA ASN A 71 6.55 5.32 -5.62
C ASN A 71 6.29 5.25 -4.12
N ASP A 72 5.55 6.23 -3.61
CA ASP A 72 5.03 6.22 -2.26
C ASP A 72 3.65 5.57 -2.26
N ILE A 73 3.57 4.35 -1.75
CA ILE A 73 2.37 3.52 -1.78
C ILE A 73 1.90 3.28 -0.35
N LEU A 74 0.61 3.48 -0.12
CA LEU A 74 -0.06 3.09 1.10
C LEU A 74 -1.17 2.08 0.77
N VAL A 75 -1.10 0.92 1.40
CA VAL A 75 -2.21 -0.02 1.50
C VAL A 75 -2.82 0.12 2.88
N ALA A 76 -4.09 0.42 2.95
CA ALA A 76 -4.84 0.51 4.19
C ALA A 76 -5.94 -0.55 4.20
N VAL A 77 -5.91 -1.45 5.18
CA VAL A 77 -6.87 -2.53 5.35
C VAL A 77 -7.69 -2.27 6.61
N GLY A 78 -9.00 -2.20 6.47
CA GLY A 78 -9.89 -1.94 7.59
C GLY A 78 -9.82 -3.03 8.65
N CYS A 79 -9.67 -2.63 9.91
CA CYS A 79 -9.71 -3.53 11.05
C CYS A 79 -10.84 -3.16 12.02
N LYS A 80 -11.44 -4.20 12.62
CA LYS A 80 -12.56 -4.07 13.57
C LYS A 80 -12.09 -3.48 14.91
N ASP A 81 -10.86 -3.83 15.30
CA ASP A 81 -10.26 -3.42 16.58
C ASP A 81 -8.80 -3.02 16.38
N THR A 82 -8.55 -1.70 16.41
CA THR A 82 -7.21 -1.13 16.26
C THR A 82 -6.29 -1.54 17.40
N ALA A 83 -6.80 -1.64 18.64
CA ALA A 83 -5.99 -1.98 19.79
C ALA A 83 -5.46 -3.42 19.70
N LYS A 84 -6.30 -4.37 19.29
CA LYS A 84 -5.88 -5.75 19.05
C LYS A 84 -4.84 -5.82 17.92
N MET A 85 -5.06 -5.10 16.82
CA MET A 85 -4.10 -5.07 15.71
C MET A 85 -2.76 -4.45 16.14
N THR A 86 -2.79 -3.38 16.94
CA THR A 86 -1.58 -2.79 17.53
C THR A 86 -0.84 -3.77 18.43
N GLN A 87 -1.57 -4.51 19.27
CA GLN A 87 -0.98 -5.53 20.12
C GLN A 87 -0.37 -6.67 19.32
N LEU A 88 -1.04 -7.12 18.26
CA LEU A 88 -0.50 -8.13 17.34
C LEU A 88 0.83 -7.68 16.72
N LEU A 89 0.87 -6.46 16.17
CA LEU A 89 2.09 -5.90 15.61
C LEU A 89 3.23 -5.82 16.64
N ALA A 90 2.91 -5.40 17.88
CA ALA A 90 3.88 -5.36 18.96
C ALA A 90 4.39 -6.76 19.34
N THR A 91 3.52 -7.75 19.35
CA THR A 91 3.89 -9.16 19.62
C THR A 91 4.82 -9.70 18.55
N VAL A 92 4.52 -9.45 17.25
CA VAL A 92 5.40 -9.82 16.14
C VAL A 92 6.76 -9.13 16.24
N ALA A 93 6.76 -7.82 16.53
CA ALA A 93 7.99 -7.04 16.63
C ALA A 93 8.87 -7.45 17.83
N ALA A 94 8.28 -7.99 18.88
CA ALA A 94 9.00 -8.50 20.04
C ALA A 94 9.63 -9.90 19.82
N THR A 95 9.33 -10.56 18.71
CA THR A 95 9.85 -11.90 18.39
C THR A 95 11.37 -11.83 18.16
N PRO A 96 12.14 -12.74 18.76
CA PRO A 96 13.59 -12.81 18.52
C PRO A 96 13.91 -12.94 17.02
N GLY A 97 14.76 -12.06 16.52
CA GLY A 97 15.13 -12.05 15.10
C GLY A 97 14.18 -11.26 14.18
N PHE A 98 13.23 -10.52 14.73
CA PHE A 98 12.44 -9.57 13.94
C PHE A 98 13.38 -8.56 13.25
N PRO A 99 13.33 -8.44 11.91
CA PRO A 99 14.32 -7.64 11.17
C PRO A 99 13.99 -6.14 11.14
N GLY A 100 12.91 -5.73 11.78
CA GLY A 100 12.39 -4.36 11.75
C GLY A 100 12.83 -3.52 12.95
N VAL A 101 12.64 -2.23 12.83
CA VAL A 101 12.89 -1.21 13.86
C VAL A 101 11.57 -0.56 14.25
N GLU A 102 11.31 -0.44 15.56
CA GLU A 102 10.18 0.33 16.09
C GLU A 102 10.52 1.83 16.10
N ARG A 103 9.61 2.64 15.59
CA ARG A 103 9.66 4.09 15.64
C ARG A 103 8.35 4.65 16.20
N ASP A 104 8.43 5.69 17.00
CA ASP A 104 7.25 6.46 17.43
C ASP A 104 6.94 7.58 16.42
N LEU A 105 5.69 7.65 16.01
CA LEU A 105 5.16 8.72 15.17
C LEU A 105 3.94 9.33 15.84
N ASN A 106 4.13 10.41 16.59
CA ASN A 106 3.08 11.12 17.33
C ASN A 106 2.29 10.20 18.30
N GLY A 107 2.97 9.30 19.01
CA GLY A 107 2.35 8.36 19.93
C GLY A 107 1.83 7.08 19.28
N THR A 108 2.00 6.94 17.96
CA THR A 108 1.67 5.71 17.22
C THR A 108 2.95 4.95 16.90
N LYS A 109 3.01 3.69 17.30
CA LYS A 109 4.15 2.82 16.97
C LYS A 109 4.11 2.40 15.52
N VAL A 110 5.20 2.63 14.82
CA VAL A 110 5.43 2.22 13.42
C VAL A 110 6.58 1.24 13.38
N TYR A 111 6.41 0.13 12.70
CA TYR A 111 7.44 -0.90 12.52
C TYR A 111 7.99 -0.82 11.11
N GLU A 112 9.27 -0.48 10.98
CA GLU A 112 9.95 -0.34 9.69
C GLU A 112 10.83 -1.56 9.41
N LEU A 113 10.66 -2.15 8.22
CA LEU A 113 11.47 -3.26 7.74
C LEU A 113 12.20 -2.83 6.48
N GLU A 114 13.48 -3.14 6.39
CA GLU A 114 14.26 -2.95 5.17
C GLU A 114 14.05 -4.16 4.25
N LEU A 115 13.52 -3.89 3.06
CA LEU A 115 13.47 -4.90 2.01
C LEU A 115 14.86 -4.99 1.39
N GLY A 116 15.51 -6.15 1.51
CA GLY A 116 16.86 -6.37 0.97
C GLY A 116 17.01 -5.95 -0.49
N SER A 117 18.24 -5.74 -0.95
CA SER A 117 18.60 -5.41 -2.35
C SER A 117 18.08 -4.08 -2.92
N GLY A 118 17.87 -3.03 -2.08
CA GLY A 118 17.49 -1.70 -2.58
C GLY A 118 16.01 -1.54 -2.91
N ALA A 119 15.17 -2.50 -2.54
CA ALA A 119 13.71 -2.44 -2.76
C ALA A 119 12.98 -1.44 -1.84
N GLY A 120 13.71 -0.69 -1.01
CA GLY A 120 13.15 0.33 -0.13
C GLY A 120 12.76 -0.20 1.25
N LYS A 121 11.99 0.62 1.99
CA LYS A 121 11.48 0.31 3.32
C LYS A 121 9.99 0.04 3.27
N VAL A 122 9.54 -0.96 4.05
CA VAL A 122 8.13 -1.16 4.35
C VAL A 122 7.88 -0.73 5.78
N ALA A 123 6.86 0.07 5.99
CA ALA A 123 6.42 0.50 7.29
C ALA A 123 5.03 -0.05 7.58
N LEU A 124 4.80 -0.53 8.82
CA LEU A 124 3.55 -1.13 9.26
C LEU A 124 3.08 -0.44 10.55
N THR A 125 1.79 -0.15 10.63
CA THR A 125 1.17 0.32 11.86
C THR A 125 -0.33 0.06 11.85
N ALA A 126 -0.98 0.19 13.01
CA ALA A 126 -2.42 0.20 13.13
C ALA A 126 -2.89 1.55 13.69
N ALA A 127 -3.72 2.24 12.93
CA ALA A 127 -4.30 3.52 13.32
C ALA A 127 -5.63 3.76 12.60
N ASN A 128 -6.53 4.56 13.20
CA ASN A 128 -7.78 5.01 12.56
C ASN A 128 -8.66 3.84 12.04
N ASN A 129 -8.73 2.74 12.76
CA ASN A 129 -9.42 1.50 12.38
C ASN A 129 -8.90 0.90 11.06
N MET A 130 -7.62 1.07 10.81
CA MET A 130 -6.92 0.54 9.65
C MET A 130 -5.59 -0.08 10.06
N LEU A 131 -5.24 -1.20 9.46
CA LEU A 131 -3.87 -1.67 9.33
C LEU A 131 -3.26 -0.94 8.13
N LEU A 132 -2.20 -0.20 8.36
CA LEU A 132 -1.52 0.63 7.37
C LEU A 132 -0.19 -0.03 6.98
N ILE A 133 0.03 -0.20 5.70
CA ILE A 133 1.25 -0.76 5.12
C ILE A 133 1.77 0.26 4.11
N GLY A 134 2.89 0.90 4.42
CA GLY A 134 3.51 1.92 3.58
C GLY A 134 4.78 1.42 2.91
N ILE A 135 4.97 1.74 1.65
CA ILE A 135 6.22 1.60 0.91
C ILE A 135 6.66 3.01 0.54
N GLY A 136 7.88 3.42 0.92
CA GLY A 136 8.35 4.80 0.74
C GLY A 136 8.12 5.69 1.97
N GLY A 137 7.04 5.52 2.70
CA GLY A 137 6.79 6.07 4.04
C GLY A 137 6.01 7.38 4.12
N GLY A 138 6.00 8.24 3.12
CA GLY A 138 5.33 9.54 3.19
C GLY A 138 3.81 9.45 3.31
N GLN A 139 3.17 8.57 2.55
CA GLN A 139 1.72 8.36 2.61
C GLN A 139 1.29 7.75 3.95
N LEU A 140 2.09 6.83 4.51
CA LEU A 140 1.81 6.26 5.83
C LEU A 140 1.92 7.34 6.91
N GLU A 141 2.95 8.17 6.89
CA GLU A 141 3.09 9.26 7.85
C GLU A 141 1.93 10.24 7.79
N MET A 142 1.50 10.62 6.59
CA MET A 142 0.32 11.47 6.41
C MET A 142 -0.94 10.83 6.98
N ALA A 143 -1.15 9.53 6.73
CA ALA A 143 -2.31 8.80 7.23
C ALA A 143 -2.34 8.68 8.77
N VAL A 144 -1.16 8.52 9.40
CA VAL A 144 -1.04 8.44 10.87
C VAL A 144 -1.21 9.80 11.52
N ARG A 145 -0.56 10.84 10.99
CA ARG A 145 -0.62 12.19 11.57
C ARG A 145 -2.01 12.80 11.55
N GLY A 146 -2.88 12.30 10.67
CA GLY A 146 -4.16 12.94 10.39
C GLY A 146 -3.92 14.32 9.76
N THR A 147 -4.49 14.55 8.63
CA THR A 147 -4.29 15.84 7.94
C THR A 147 -5.44 16.78 8.29
N SER A 148 -5.37 17.43 9.45
CA SER A 148 -6.34 18.50 9.78
C SER A 148 -6.34 19.62 8.73
N ASP A 149 -5.24 19.79 8.02
CA ASP A 149 -5.05 20.86 7.04
C ASP A 149 -5.22 20.41 5.57
N VAL A 150 -5.35 19.12 5.32
CA VAL A 150 -5.57 18.60 3.95
C VAL A 150 -7.04 18.25 3.77
N ARG A 151 -7.65 18.85 2.76
CA ARG A 151 -9.03 18.54 2.39
C ARG A 151 -9.16 17.07 2.00
N PRO A 152 -10.11 16.32 2.59
CA PRO A 152 -10.38 14.95 2.20
C PRO A 152 -10.65 14.84 0.69
N LEU A 153 -10.23 13.75 0.07
CA LEU A 153 -10.46 13.51 -1.36
C LEU A 153 -11.95 13.64 -1.72
N SER A 154 -12.82 13.13 -0.85
CA SER A 154 -14.28 13.21 -1.00
C SER A 154 -14.84 14.64 -1.09
N GLU A 155 -14.10 15.61 -0.59
CA GLU A 155 -14.50 17.03 -0.60
C GLU A 155 -13.87 17.81 -1.76
N THR A 156 -12.98 17.18 -2.52
CA THR A 156 -12.36 17.85 -3.68
C THR A 156 -13.34 17.96 -4.84
N PRO A 157 -13.43 19.14 -5.51
CA PRO A 157 -14.35 19.32 -6.63
C PRO A 157 -14.13 18.29 -7.76
N ALA A 158 -12.87 17.94 -8.04
CA ALA A 158 -12.52 16.95 -9.05
C ALA A 158 -13.09 15.56 -8.74
N PHE A 159 -12.97 15.11 -7.49
CA PHE A 159 -13.55 13.84 -7.06
C PHE A 159 -15.09 13.90 -7.10
N GLN A 160 -15.69 14.96 -6.54
CA GLN A 160 -17.14 15.12 -6.49
C GLN A 160 -17.78 15.17 -7.89
N ALA A 161 -17.07 15.73 -8.88
CA ALA A 161 -17.54 15.78 -10.26
C ALA A 161 -17.74 14.38 -10.87
N VAL A 162 -16.89 13.41 -10.51
CA VAL A 162 -16.93 12.03 -11.02
C VAL A 162 -17.68 11.08 -10.09
N ALA A 163 -17.62 11.30 -8.78
CA ALA A 163 -18.21 10.41 -7.77
C ALA A 163 -19.74 10.26 -7.91
N LYS A 164 -20.45 11.31 -8.37
CA LYS A 164 -21.89 11.28 -8.66
C LYS A 164 -22.28 10.27 -9.75
N ASN A 165 -21.31 9.82 -10.54
CA ASN A 165 -21.53 8.84 -11.60
C ASN A 165 -21.18 7.41 -11.18
N PHE A 166 -20.69 7.20 -9.95
CA PHE A 166 -20.39 5.86 -9.46
C PHE A 166 -21.68 5.10 -9.23
N PRO A 167 -21.78 3.84 -9.66
CA PRO A 167 -22.91 2.98 -9.33
C PRO A 167 -22.99 2.82 -7.79
N GLU A 168 -24.21 2.80 -7.25
CA GLU A 168 -24.45 2.63 -5.80
C GLU A 168 -23.88 1.31 -5.26
N ASN A 169 -23.78 0.29 -6.11
CA ASN A 169 -23.26 -1.03 -5.78
C ASN A 169 -21.80 -1.24 -6.27
N ALA A 170 -21.07 -0.18 -6.54
CA ALA A 170 -19.67 -0.29 -6.97
C ALA A 170 -18.83 -0.99 -5.89
N ARG A 171 -18.20 -2.10 -6.26
CA ARG A 171 -17.32 -2.86 -5.36
C ARG A 171 -15.89 -2.39 -5.39
N LEU A 172 -15.50 -1.72 -6.46
CA LEU A 172 -14.18 -1.14 -6.66
C LEU A 172 -14.36 0.28 -7.19
N VAL A 173 -13.74 1.23 -6.53
CA VAL A 173 -13.70 2.62 -6.97
C VAL A 173 -12.25 3.05 -7.09
N GLY A 174 -11.87 3.56 -8.25
CA GLY A 174 -10.57 4.15 -8.50
C GLY A 174 -10.71 5.62 -8.88
N PHE A 175 -9.85 6.46 -8.33
CA PHE A 175 -9.72 7.86 -8.73
C PHE A 175 -8.23 8.17 -8.92
N SER A 176 -7.90 8.79 -10.04
CA SER A 176 -6.56 9.28 -10.32
C SER A 176 -6.63 10.66 -10.94
N LYS A 177 -5.55 11.41 -10.82
CA LYS A 177 -5.37 12.69 -11.50
C LYS A 177 -4.39 12.50 -12.67
N PRO A 178 -4.90 12.12 -13.86
CA PRO A 178 -4.03 11.81 -15.00
C PRO A 178 -3.18 13.02 -15.43
N SER A 179 -3.66 14.23 -15.19
CA SER A 179 -2.91 15.46 -15.49
C SER A 179 -1.57 15.53 -14.75
N GLU A 180 -1.49 15.05 -13.52
CA GLU A 180 -0.23 15.04 -12.76
C GLU A 180 0.74 13.99 -13.30
N SER A 181 0.23 12.80 -13.64
CA SER A 181 1.06 11.75 -14.26
C SER A 181 1.55 12.13 -15.65
N VAL A 182 0.67 12.75 -16.47
CA VAL A 182 1.04 13.26 -17.81
C VAL A 182 2.07 14.38 -17.68
N ARG A 183 1.87 15.32 -16.74
CA ARG A 183 2.82 16.40 -16.48
C ARG A 183 4.18 15.85 -16.06
N SER A 184 4.21 14.90 -15.13
CA SER A 184 5.45 14.28 -14.65
C SER A 184 6.19 13.57 -15.80
N MET A 185 5.46 12.82 -16.63
CA MET A 185 6.04 12.16 -17.80
C MET A 185 6.55 13.18 -18.85
N TYR A 186 5.79 14.24 -19.08
CA TYR A 186 6.18 15.32 -19.97
C TYR A 186 7.46 16.04 -19.49
N ASP A 187 7.55 16.35 -18.19
CA ASP A 187 8.71 16.98 -17.58
C ASP A 187 9.94 16.05 -17.65
N MET A 188 9.75 14.74 -17.46
CA MET A 188 10.81 13.74 -17.59
C MET A 188 11.35 13.70 -19.05
N LEU A 189 10.45 13.66 -20.02
CA LEU A 189 10.82 13.73 -21.44
C LEU A 189 11.59 15.01 -21.76
N ARG A 190 11.08 16.15 -21.32
CA ARG A 190 11.70 17.46 -21.56
C ARG A 190 13.09 17.60 -20.91
N LYS A 191 13.31 17.01 -19.75
CA LYS A 191 14.61 17.03 -19.06
C LYS A 191 15.63 16.04 -19.62
N GLY A 192 15.21 15.14 -20.51
CA GLY A 192 16.07 14.09 -21.05
C GLY A 192 16.22 12.85 -20.17
N ASP A 193 15.52 12.81 -19.02
CA ASP A 193 15.62 11.72 -18.05
C ASP A 193 14.84 10.46 -18.50
N ALA A 194 14.14 10.53 -19.61
CA ALA A 194 13.29 9.45 -20.10
C ALA A 194 14.07 8.23 -20.59
N ALA A 195 15.25 8.42 -21.16
CA ALA A 195 16.09 7.32 -21.66
C ALA A 195 16.44 6.32 -20.56
N ASP A 196 16.79 6.84 -19.36
CA ASP A 196 17.14 6.01 -18.21
C ASP A 196 15.93 5.25 -17.62
N SER A 197 14.72 5.77 -17.88
CA SER A 197 13.46 5.22 -17.33
C SER A 197 12.81 4.18 -18.22
N PHE A 198 13.15 4.14 -19.51
CA PHE A 198 12.57 3.23 -20.50
C PHE A 198 13.66 2.46 -21.27
N PRO A 199 14.25 1.41 -20.67
CA PRO A 199 15.30 0.62 -21.32
C PRO A 199 14.84 0.08 -22.68
N GLY A 200 15.70 0.27 -23.71
CA GLY A 200 15.43 -0.16 -25.08
C GLY A 200 14.67 0.85 -25.94
N MET A 201 14.37 2.04 -25.41
CA MET A 201 13.75 3.14 -26.17
C MET A 201 14.75 4.21 -26.61
N ASP A 202 16.04 4.01 -26.39
CA ASP A 202 17.11 4.97 -26.69
C ASP A 202 17.09 5.46 -28.14
N GLU A 203 16.86 4.54 -29.10
CA GLU A 203 16.74 4.89 -30.49
C GLU A 203 15.54 5.81 -30.76
N VAL A 204 14.41 5.57 -30.12
CA VAL A 204 13.21 6.41 -30.27
C VAL A 204 13.46 7.80 -29.71
N PHE A 205 14.06 7.87 -28.51
CA PHE A 205 14.39 9.15 -27.87
C PHE A 205 15.45 9.94 -28.63
N SER A 206 16.35 9.28 -29.39
CA SER A 206 17.34 9.95 -30.23
C SER A 206 16.74 10.60 -31.49
N LEU A 207 15.56 10.19 -31.93
CA LEU A 207 14.89 10.73 -33.13
C LEU A 207 14.11 12.03 -32.88
N VAL A 208 13.82 12.34 -31.61
CA VAL A 208 12.99 13.48 -31.20
C VAL A 208 13.72 14.30 -30.15
N ASP A 209 13.94 15.58 -30.41
CA ASP A 209 14.47 16.52 -29.42
C ASP A 209 13.35 16.95 -28.45
N PHE A 210 13.16 16.18 -27.41
CA PHE A 210 12.17 16.48 -26.37
C PHE A 210 12.55 17.69 -25.51
N THR A 211 13.83 18.09 -25.51
CA THR A 211 14.27 19.26 -24.71
C THR A 211 13.76 20.59 -25.32
N ALA A 212 13.37 20.55 -26.59
CA ALA A 212 12.75 21.70 -27.28
C ALA A 212 11.25 21.89 -26.96
N LEU A 213 10.64 20.96 -26.16
CA LEU A 213 9.25 21.09 -25.75
C LEU A 213 9.06 22.28 -24.80
N PRO A 214 7.94 23.04 -24.93
CA PRO A 214 7.63 24.16 -24.02
C PRO A 214 7.39 23.69 -22.59
N GLU A 215 7.37 24.62 -21.65
CA GLU A 215 6.91 24.30 -20.29
C GLU A 215 5.43 23.94 -20.28
N PHE A 216 5.07 22.98 -19.42
CA PHE A 216 3.67 22.60 -19.27
C PHE A 216 3.00 23.58 -18.31
N ASP A 217 2.09 24.40 -18.83
CA ASP A 217 1.32 25.41 -18.06
C ASP A 217 0.26 24.77 -17.13
#